data_48b6ad8b540b5ef0aa9febcf64aefbad
#
_entry.id   48b6ad8b540b5ef0aa9febcf64aefbad
#
_cell.length_a   1.000
_cell.length_b   1.000
_cell.length_c   1.000
_cell.angle_alpha   90.00
_cell.angle_beta   90.00
_cell.angle_gamma   90.00
#
_symmetry.space_group_name_H-M   'P 1'
#
loop_
_entity.id
_entity.type
_entity.pdbx_description
1 polymer ?
#
loop_
_entity_poly.entity_id
_entity_poly.type
_entity_poly.pdbx_seq_one_letter_code
_entity_poly.pdbx_strand_id
1 'polypeptide(L)'
;MIQQRVIRYIEKEHLFSPDDKLLVALSGGADSVALLRVLHTAGYQCEAAHCNFHLRGEESNRDEQFVRQLCQKYGIRLHTIDFNTTQYATEKRISIEMAARELRYNWFEKIKEECGAHVIAVAHHQDDSVETMLLNLIRGTGITGLLGIRPRNGAIVRPLLCINREEIIRYLQQIGQDFVTDSTNLEDEYTRNKIRLNLLPLMQEINPSVKNSLIETSIHLNDVATIYNKVIDEAKTRIITPEGIRIDALLDEPAPDAFLFETLHPLGFNSAQIKDIANSLHGQSGKQFVSKEWRAIKDRNLLLLETIQPEDGPALPYQLIKEEREFTPDFRIPREKETACFDADKLNEEIHCRKWQAGDTFIPFGMTGKKKISDYLTDRKFSISQKERQWVLCCGER
;
A
#
# COMPACT_ATOMS: atom_id res chain seq x y z
N MET A 1 23.65 -26.24 -14.33
CA MET A 1 22.56 -25.93 -15.27
C MET A 1 21.63 -24.91 -14.59
N ILE A 2 21.08 -23.97 -15.35
CA ILE A 2 20.18 -22.88 -14.85
C ILE A 2 18.96 -23.46 -14.11
N GLN A 3 18.31 -24.48 -14.69
CA GLN A 3 17.15 -25.13 -14.07
C GLN A 3 17.42 -25.57 -12.62
N GLN A 4 18.53 -26.26 -12.37
CA GLN A 4 18.88 -26.70 -11.01
C GLN A 4 19.11 -25.53 -10.04
N ARG A 5 19.68 -24.42 -10.55
CA ARG A 5 19.89 -23.21 -9.74
C ARG A 5 18.56 -22.57 -9.35
N VAL A 6 17.63 -22.50 -10.30
CA VAL A 6 16.28 -21.97 -10.04
C VAL A 6 15.52 -22.86 -9.05
N ILE A 7 15.58 -24.20 -9.20
CA ILE A 7 14.92 -25.13 -8.27
C ILE A 7 15.49 -24.96 -6.85
N ARG A 8 16.82 -24.96 -6.68
CA ARG A 8 17.45 -24.73 -5.38
C ARG A 8 17.06 -23.37 -4.79
N TYR A 9 16.88 -22.34 -5.61
CA TYR A 9 16.45 -21.04 -5.17
C TYR A 9 14.99 -21.07 -4.69
N ILE A 10 14.09 -21.75 -5.39
CA ILE A 10 12.70 -21.97 -4.99
C ILE A 10 12.64 -22.65 -3.61
N GLU A 11 13.44 -23.70 -3.41
CA GLU A 11 13.53 -24.43 -2.16
C GLU A 11 14.10 -23.57 -1.02
N LYS A 12 15.22 -22.87 -1.27
CA LYS A 12 15.89 -22.00 -0.29
C LYS A 12 15.00 -20.87 0.20
N GLU A 13 14.29 -20.21 -0.73
CA GLU A 13 13.43 -19.06 -0.44
C GLU A 13 11.99 -19.49 -0.08
N HIS A 14 11.71 -20.79 0.00
CA HIS A 14 10.38 -21.36 0.29
C HIS A 14 9.27 -20.72 -0.55
N LEU A 15 9.49 -20.60 -1.88
CA LEU A 15 8.57 -19.89 -2.77
C LEU A 15 7.27 -20.65 -2.96
N PHE A 16 7.36 -21.94 -3.15
CA PHE A 16 6.23 -22.88 -3.28
C PHE A 16 6.71 -24.33 -3.17
N SER A 17 5.79 -25.24 -2.95
CA SER A 17 6.03 -26.69 -2.83
C SER A 17 5.91 -27.39 -4.20
N PRO A 18 6.49 -28.60 -4.39
CA PRO A 18 6.38 -29.37 -5.63
C PRO A 18 4.93 -29.67 -6.06
N ASP A 19 4.02 -29.83 -5.10
CA ASP A 19 2.61 -30.14 -5.36
C ASP A 19 1.74 -28.91 -5.60
N ASP A 20 2.31 -27.69 -5.46
CA ASP A 20 1.57 -26.47 -5.67
C ASP A 20 1.27 -26.24 -7.14
N LYS A 21 0.05 -25.84 -7.43
CA LYS A 21 -0.37 -25.38 -8.75
C LYS A 21 0.04 -23.92 -8.93
N LEU A 22 0.68 -23.60 -10.04
CA LEU A 22 1.27 -22.30 -10.33
C LEU A 22 0.52 -21.59 -11.45
N LEU A 23 0.22 -20.30 -11.27
CA LEU A 23 -0.19 -19.42 -12.35
C LEU A 23 1.02 -18.63 -12.85
N VAL A 24 1.49 -18.87 -14.06
CA VAL A 24 2.67 -18.20 -14.63
C VAL A 24 2.25 -16.99 -15.45
N ALA A 25 2.69 -15.81 -15.07
CA ALA A 25 2.50 -14.59 -15.85
C ALA A 25 3.36 -14.66 -17.13
N LEU A 26 2.72 -14.79 -18.29
CA LEU A 26 3.36 -15.06 -19.57
C LEU A 26 3.12 -13.92 -20.55
N SER A 27 4.12 -13.05 -20.76
CA SER A 27 4.05 -11.97 -21.74
C SER A 27 4.46 -12.37 -23.16
N GLY A 28 5.16 -13.50 -23.33
CA GLY A 28 5.78 -13.91 -24.57
C GLY A 28 7.26 -13.52 -24.68
N GLY A 29 7.73 -12.57 -23.89
CA GLY A 29 9.13 -12.17 -23.83
C GLY A 29 10.05 -13.22 -23.20
N ALA A 30 11.35 -13.11 -23.46
CA ALA A 30 12.37 -14.09 -23.05
C ALA A 30 12.24 -14.53 -21.57
N ASP A 31 12.09 -13.60 -20.65
CA ASP A 31 12.09 -13.89 -19.22
C ASP A 31 10.87 -14.74 -18.83
N SER A 32 9.68 -14.35 -19.30
CA SER A 32 8.43 -15.07 -19.01
C SER A 32 8.39 -16.45 -19.67
N VAL A 33 8.93 -16.57 -20.88
CA VAL A 33 9.06 -17.86 -21.58
C VAL A 33 10.05 -18.76 -20.85
N ALA A 34 11.21 -18.23 -20.42
CA ALA A 34 12.18 -18.99 -19.65
C ALA A 34 11.61 -19.49 -18.32
N LEU A 35 10.86 -18.62 -17.60
CA LEU A 35 10.19 -19.01 -16.37
C LEU A 35 9.24 -20.19 -16.59
N LEU A 36 8.34 -20.07 -17.58
CA LEU A 36 7.40 -21.14 -17.89
C LEU A 36 8.13 -22.44 -18.25
N ARG A 37 9.16 -22.36 -19.10
CA ARG A 37 9.94 -23.53 -19.55
C ARG A 37 10.67 -24.22 -18.40
N VAL A 38 11.32 -23.45 -17.51
CA VAL A 38 12.02 -23.98 -16.34
C VAL A 38 11.04 -24.71 -15.42
N LEU A 39 9.92 -24.09 -15.08
CA LEU A 39 8.93 -24.67 -14.17
C LEU A 39 8.24 -25.90 -14.76
N HIS A 40 7.80 -25.82 -16.00
CA HIS A 40 7.17 -26.94 -16.71
C HIS A 40 8.11 -28.14 -16.87
N THR A 41 9.38 -27.90 -17.27
CA THR A 41 10.37 -28.98 -17.41
C THR A 41 10.77 -29.58 -16.06
N ALA A 42 10.66 -28.81 -14.96
CA ALA A 42 10.87 -29.31 -13.61
C ALA A 42 9.69 -30.13 -13.05
N GLY A 43 8.58 -30.25 -13.80
CA GLY A 43 7.42 -31.07 -13.44
C GLY A 43 6.37 -30.34 -12.58
N TYR A 44 6.48 -29.03 -12.38
CA TYR A 44 5.44 -28.27 -11.67
C TYR A 44 4.15 -28.15 -12.46
N GLN A 45 3.02 -28.18 -11.78
CA GLN A 45 1.71 -27.96 -12.38
C GLN A 45 1.52 -26.47 -12.72
N CYS A 46 1.66 -26.12 -14.01
CA CYS A 46 1.59 -24.75 -14.49
C CYS A 46 0.34 -24.48 -15.32
N GLU A 47 -0.36 -23.40 -15.03
CA GLU A 47 -1.24 -22.70 -15.98
C GLU A 47 -0.64 -21.34 -16.31
N ALA A 48 -0.90 -20.81 -17.50
CA ALA A 48 -0.35 -19.54 -17.98
C ALA A 48 -1.43 -18.46 -18.01
N ALA A 49 -1.05 -17.21 -17.70
CA ALA A 49 -1.91 -16.04 -17.78
C ALA A 49 -1.27 -14.95 -18.65
N HIS A 50 -1.96 -14.52 -19.69
CA HIS A 50 -1.52 -13.48 -20.62
C HIS A 50 -2.51 -12.31 -20.64
N CYS A 51 -1.99 -11.07 -20.53
CA CYS A 51 -2.75 -9.83 -20.62
C CYS A 51 -2.40 -9.13 -21.93
N ASN A 52 -3.38 -8.89 -22.79
CA ASN A 52 -3.25 -8.03 -23.95
C ASN A 52 -3.75 -6.60 -23.58
N PHE A 53 -2.85 -5.65 -23.56
CA PHE A 53 -3.15 -4.25 -23.21
C PHE A 53 -3.46 -3.36 -24.40
N HIS A 54 -3.33 -3.90 -25.64
CA HIS A 54 -3.51 -3.19 -26.93
C HIS A 54 -2.71 -1.87 -27.05
N LEU A 55 -1.59 -1.75 -26.33
CA LEU A 55 -0.76 -0.53 -26.33
C LEU A 55 0.19 -0.45 -27.53
N ARG A 56 0.41 -1.57 -28.25
CA ARG A 56 1.36 -1.69 -29.37
C ARG A 56 0.70 -2.19 -30.65
N GLY A 57 -0.62 -2.04 -30.80
CA GLY A 57 -1.36 -2.43 -31.99
C GLY A 57 -1.12 -3.89 -32.38
N GLU A 58 -0.68 -4.13 -33.64
CA GLU A 58 -0.46 -5.47 -34.19
C GLU A 58 0.62 -6.29 -33.45
N GLU A 59 1.60 -5.63 -32.84
CA GLU A 59 2.60 -6.37 -32.03
C GLU A 59 1.97 -7.05 -30.82
N SER A 60 1.00 -6.41 -30.17
CA SER A 60 0.28 -7.01 -29.04
C SER A 60 -0.48 -8.28 -29.44
N ASN A 61 -1.09 -8.27 -30.63
CA ASN A 61 -1.83 -9.44 -31.17
C ASN A 61 -0.87 -10.56 -31.57
N ARG A 62 0.27 -10.23 -32.19
CA ARG A 62 1.34 -11.18 -32.52
C ARG A 62 1.86 -11.88 -31.27
N ASP A 63 2.10 -11.11 -30.21
CA ASP A 63 2.63 -11.62 -28.92
C ASP A 63 1.63 -12.59 -28.27
N GLU A 64 0.34 -12.26 -28.29
CA GLU A 64 -0.72 -13.16 -27.82
C GLU A 64 -0.78 -14.44 -28.65
N GLN A 65 -0.69 -14.34 -29.98
CA GLN A 65 -0.69 -15.52 -30.83
C GLN A 65 0.50 -16.45 -30.56
N PHE A 66 1.68 -15.88 -30.35
CA PHE A 66 2.87 -16.66 -29.96
C PHE A 66 2.64 -17.39 -28.62
N VAL A 67 2.09 -16.70 -27.61
CA VAL A 67 1.79 -17.31 -26.30
C VAL A 67 0.78 -18.44 -26.42
N ARG A 68 -0.27 -18.29 -27.25
CA ARG A 68 -1.26 -19.35 -27.52
C ARG A 68 -0.61 -20.59 -28.16
N GLN A 69 0.24 -20.40 -29.17
CA GLN A 69 0.97 -21.50 -29.81
C GLN A 69 1.94 -22.21 -28.86
N LEU A 70 2.65 -21.43 -28.03
CA LEU A 70 3.57 -21.95 -27.00
C LEU A 70 2.83 -22.83 -25.99
N CYS A 71 1.73 -22.34 -25.44
CA CYS A 71 0.93 -23.09 -24.47
C CYS A 71 0.31 -24.36 -25.10
N GLN A 72 -0.19 -24.27 -26.33
CA GLN A 72 -0.72 -25.42 -27.06
C GLN A 72 0.35 -26.50 -27.29
N LYS A 73 1.57 -26.10 -27.69
CA LYS A 73 2.71 -26.98 -27.88
C LYS A 73 3.06 -27.84 -26.68
N TYR A 74 2.93 -27.25 -25.47
CA TYR A 74 3.30 -27.90 -24.20
C TYR A 74 2.11 -28.40 -23.38
N GLY A 75 0.88 -28.34 -23.93
CA GLY A 75 -0.33 -28.79 -23.23
C GLY A 75 -0.64 -27.96 -21.96
N ILE A 76 -0.21 -26.69 -21.92
CA ILE A 76 -0.40 -25.79 -20.78
C ILE A 76 -1.71 -25.01 -20.98
N ARG A 77 -2.59 -25.02 -19.97
CA ARG A 77 -3.81 -24.22 -20.01
C ARG A 77 -3.47 -22.73 -19.97
N LEU A 78 -4.02 -21.97 -20.92
CA LEU A 78 -3.81 -20.55 -21.05
C LEU A 78 -5.08 -19.77 -20.74
N HIS A 79 -4.95 -18.77 -19.87
CA HIS A 79 -5.95 -17.73 -19.61
C HIS A 79 -5.52 -16.45 -20.33
N THR A 80 -6.44 -15.80 -21.03
CA THR A 80 -6.17 -14.52 -21.72
C THR A 80 -7.23 -13.50 -21.40
N ILE A 81 -6.85 -12.24 -21.40
CA ILE A 81 -7.74 -11.09 -21.26
C ILE A 81 -7.26 -9.92 -22.10
N ASP A 82 -8.22 -9.18 -22.62
CA ASP A 82 -8.00 -7.91 -23.32
C ASP A 82 -8.38 -6.74 -22.41
N PHE A 83 -7.53 -5.71 -22.32
CA PHE A 83 -7.79 -4.53 -21.51
C PHE A 83 -7.85 -3.26 -22.35
N ASN A 84 -8.84 -2.41 -22.10
CA ASN A 84 -8.84 -1.03 -22.55
C ASN A 84 -8.05 -0.16 -21.55
N THR A 85 -6.72 -0.26 -21.61
CA THR A 85 -5.81 0.35 -20.64
C THR A 85 -5.88 1.88 -20.66
N THR A 86 -6.05 2.48 -21.84
CA THR A 86 -6.12 3.94 -22.00
C THR A 86 -7.37 4.51 -21.35
N GLN A 87 -8.52 3.86 -21.52
CA GLN A 87 -9.75 4.27 -20.88
C GLN A 87 -9.62 4.20 -19.35
N TYR A 88 -9.12 3.07 -18.83
CA TYR A 88 -8.91 2.88 -17.38
C TYR A 88 -7.97 3.93 -16.78
N ALA A 89 -6.86 4.23 -17.46
CA ALA A 89 -5.90 5.26 -17.04
C ALA A 89 -6.55 6.63 -16.93
N THR A 90 -7.40 6.99 -17.92
CA THR A 90 -8.12 8.26 -17.96
C THR A 90 -9.14 8.37 -16.82
N GLU A 91 -9.96 7.35 -16.62
CA GLU A 91 -10.99 7.29 -15.57
C GLU A 91 -10.37 7.39 -14.15
N LYS A 92 -9.26 6.70 -13.94
CA LYS A 92 -8.54 6.70 -12.65
C LYS A 92 -7.56 7.86 -12.46
N ARG A 93 -7.29 8.63 -13.51
CA ARG A 93 -6.30 9.74 -13.53
C ARG A 93 -4.90 9.27 -13.10
N ILE A 94 -4.47 8.15 -13.63
CA ILE A 94 -3.15 7.54 -13.39
C ILE A 94 -2.40 7.35 -14.71
N SER A 95 -1.09 7.08 -14.62
CA SER A 95 -0.30 6.78 -15.83
C SER A 95 -0.73 5.45 -16.46
N ILE A 96 -0.51 5.31 -17.78
CA ILE A 96 -0.79 4.07 -18.51
C ILE A 96 -0.03 2.88 -17.89
N GLU A 97 1.21 3.09 -17.44
CA GLU A 97 2.02 2.06 -16.76
C GLU A 97 1.36 1.60 -15.44
N MET A 98 0.88 2.55 -14.62
CA MET A 98 0.16 2.22 -13.39
C MET A 98 -1.16 1.50 -13.69
N ALA A 99 -1.90 1.96 -14.70
CA ALA A 99 -3.15 1.33 -15.13
C ALA A 99 -2.92 -0.12 -15.58
N ALA A 100 -1.95 -0.35 -16.45
CA ALA A 100 -1.59 -1.69 -16.92
C ALA A 100 -1.15 -2.60 -15.75
N ARG A 101 -0.43 -2.03 -14.77
CA ARG A 101 -0.01 -2.76 -13.58
C ARG A 101 -1.20 -3.14 -12.68
N GLU A 102 -2.10 -2.21 -12.37
CA GLU A 102 -3.29 -2.49 -11.55
C GLU A 102 -4.19 -3.52 -12.21
N LEU A 103 -4.52 -3.35 -13.50
CA LEU A 103 -5.35 -4.28 -14.27
C LEU A 103 -4.75 -5.69 -14.28
N ARG A 104 -3.44 -5.80 -14.51
CA ARG A 104 -2.70 -7.07 -14.53
C ARG A 104 -2.81 -7.82 -13.22
N TYR A 105 -2.46 -7.19 -12.11
CA TYR A 105 -2.39 -7.88 -10.82
C TYR A 105 -3.78 -8.22 -10.27
N ASN A 106 -4.76 -7.34 -10.45
CA ASN A 106 -6.15 -7.61 -10.08
C ASN A 106 -6.70 -8.83 -10.84
N TRP A 107 -6.40 -8.92 -12.13
CA TRP A 107 -6.83 -10.04 -12.94
C TRP A 107 -6.07 -11.33 -12.60
N PHE A 108 -4.78 -11.26 -12.33
CA PHE A 108 -4.01 -12.43 -11.92
C PHE A 108 -4.53 -13.03 -10.60
N GLU A 109 -4.88 -12.21 -9.63
CA GLU A 109 -5.47 -12.69 -8.38
C GLU A 109 -6.81 -13.40 -8.64
N LYS A 110 -7.67 -12.80 -9.47
CA LYS A 110 -8.94 -13.42 -9.88
C LYS A 110 -8.73 -14.78 -10.54
N ILE A 111 -7.85 -14.88 -11.54
CA ILE A 111 -7.58 -16.14 -12.24
C ILE A 111 -6.92 -17.17 -11.32
N LYS A 112 -6.04 -16.73 -10.42
CA LYS A 112 -5.43 -17.62 -9.41
C LYS A 112 -6.52 -18.30 -8.57
N GLU A 113 -7.53 -17.58 -8.13
CA GLU A 113 -8.66 -18.12 -7.37
C GLU A 113 -9.52 -19.07 -8.23
N GLU A 114 -9.88 -18.65 -9.45
CA GLU A 114 -10.71 -19.43 -10.39
C GLU A 114 -10.06 -20.75 -10.80
N CYS A 115 -8.75 -20.78 -11.02
CA CYS A 115 -8.05 -21.99 -11.42
C CYS A 115 -7.51 -22.80 -10.23
N GLY A 116 -7.63 -22.30 -9.00
CA GLY A 116 -7.12 -22.97 -7.80
C GLY A 116 -5.60 -22.99 -7.73
N ALA A 117 -4.91 -21.99 -8.29
CA ALA A 117 -3.46 -21.87 -8.16
C ALA A 117 -3.07 -21.31 -6.78
N HIS A 118 -1.98 -21.81 -6.23
CA HIS A 118 -1.48 -21.40 -4.92
C HIS A 118 -0.69 -20.08 -4.99
N VAL A 119 0.07 -19.89 -6.08
CA VAL A 119 0.91 -18.72 -6.28
C VAL A 119 0.89 -18.23 -7.74
N ILE A 120 1.28 -16.96 -7.92
CA ILE A 120 1.48 -16.31 -9.21
C ILE A 120 2.99 -16.16 -9.44
N ALA A 121 3.54 -16.86 -10.39
CA ALA A 121 4.96 -16.79 -10.74
C ALA A 121 5.22 -15.70 -11.79
N VAL A 122 6.10 -14.74 -11.45
CA VAL A 122 6.48 -13.59 -12.30
C VAL A 122 7.97 -13.65 -12.61
N ALA A 123 8.35 -13.33 -13.84
CA ALA A 123 9.68 -13.55 -14.38
C ALA A 123 10.68 -12.40 -14.12
N HIS A 124 10.63 -11.77 -12.94
CA HIS A 124 11.69 -10.83 -12.56
C HIS A 124 13.00 -11.57 -12.30
N HIS A 125 14.10 -10.99 -12.77
CA HIS A 125 15.46 -11.55 -12.67
C HIS A 125 16.42 -10.61 -11.92
N GLN A 126 17.70 -10.99 -11.79
CA GLN A 126 18.70 -10.21 -11.04
C GLN A 126 18.85 -8.78 -11.52
N ASP A 127 18.89 -8.56 -12.84
CA ASP A 127 19.07 -7.20 -13.38
C ASP A 127 17.87 -6.29 -13.02
N ASP A 128 16.64 -6.81 -13.00
CA ASP A 128 15.47 -6.06 -12.55
C ASP A 128 15.60 -5.64 -11.08
N SER A 129 16.20 -6.49 -10.24
CA SER A 129 16.46 -6.18 -8.84
C SER A 129 17.49 -5.07 -8.68
N VAL A 130 18.55 -5.11 -9.45
CA VAL A 130 19.58 -4.05 -9.50
C VAL A 130 18.97 -2.72 -9.97
N GLU A 131 18.19 -2.74 -11.05
CA GLU A 131 17.49 -1.55 -11.57
C GLU A 131 16.55 -0.95 -10.53
N THR A 132 15.81 -1.81 -9.81
CA THR A 132 14.90 -1.38 -8.76
C THR A 132 15.63 -0.77 -7.57
N MET A 133 16.75 -1.36 -7.14
CA MET A 133 17.60 -0.82 -6.08
C MET A 133 18.13 0.57 -6.45
N LEU A 134 18.67 0.74 -7.65
CA LEU A 134 19.20 2.02 -8.13
C LEU A 134 18.08 3.07 -8.28
N LEU A 135 16.92 2.68 -8.81
CA LEU A 135 15.77 3.58 -8.94
C LEU A 135 15.32 4.10 -7.57
N ASN A 136 15.23 3.22 -6.59
CA ASN A 136 14.83 3.59 -5.24
C ASN A 136 15.90 4.46 -4.56
N LEU A 137 17.19 4.15 -4.76
CA LEU A 137 18.30 4.98 -4.25
C LEU A 137 18.23 6.41 -4.81
N ILE A 138 18.03 6.57 -6.12
CA ILE A 138 17.91 7.88 -6.79
C ILE A 138 16.71 8.67 -6.26
N ARG A 139 15.59 7.99 -5.96
CA ARG A 139 14.37 8.63 -5.45
C ARG A 139 14.41 8.98 -3.95
N GLY A 140 15.40 8.46 -3.24
CA GLY A 140 15.48 8.52 -1.78
C GLY A 140 14.56 7.48 -1.14
N THR A 141 15.11 6.58 -0.36
CA THR A 141 14.38 5.47 0.26
C THR A 141 15.00 5.08 1.60
N GLY A 142 14.20 4.43 2.46
CA GLY A 142 14.70 3.70 3.61
C GLY A 142 15.35 2.37 3.22
N ILE A 143 15.80 1.60 4.22
CA ILE A 143 16.50 0.33 4.02
C ILE A 143 15.71 -0.64 3.14
N THR A 144 14.40 -0.72 3.32
CA THR A 144 13.49 -1.63 2.59
C THR A 144 13.57 -1.44 1.08
N GLY A 145 13.68 -0.20 0.59
CA GLY A 145 13.76 0.07 -0.85
C GLY A 145 15.10 -0.30 -1.47
N LEU A 146 16.17 -0.42 -0.67
CA LEU A 146 17.51 -0.82 -1.12
C LEU A 146 17.68 -2.35 -1.22
N LEU A 147 16.72 -3.13 -0.76
CA LEU A 147 16.74 -4.59 -0.85
C LEU A 147 16.48 -5.11 -2.27
N GLY A 148 16.15 -4.23 -3.21
CA GLY A 148 15.75 -4.62 -4.56
C GLY A 148 14.37 -5.27 -4.58
N ILE A 149 14.21 -6.32 -5.39
CA ILE A 149 12.95 -7.04 -5.54
C ILE A 149 12.91 -8.25 -4.60
N ARG A 150 11.87 -8.32 -3.76
CA ARG A 150 11.68 -9.45 -2.84
C ARG A 150 11.34 -10.74 -3.60
N PRO A 151 11.88 -11.91 -3.18
CA PRO A 151 11.56 -13.21 -3.76
C PRO A 151 10.07 -13.53 -3.73
N ARG A 152 9.39 -13.15 -2.64
CA ARG A 152 7.96 -13.34 -2.43
C ARG A 152 7.30 -12.07 -1.92
N ASN A 153 6.08 -11.80 -2.41
CA ASN A 153 5.19 -10.74 -1.90
C ASN A 153 3.74 -11.22 -2.00
N GLY A 154 3.18 -11.63 -0.86
CA GLY A 154 1.88 -12.29 -0.83
C GLY A 154 1.87 -13.57 -1.67
N ALA A 155 0.94 -13.67 -2.62
CA ALA A 155 0.86 -14.78 -3.56
C ALA A 155 1.86 -14.69 -4.73
N ILE A 156 2.50 -13.55 -4.94
CA ILE A 156 3.44 -13.35 -6.06
C ILE A 156 4.81 -13.88 -5.68
N VAL A 157 5.37 -14.74 -6.54
CA VAL A 157 6.70 -15.33 -6.39
C VAL A 157 7.58 -15.05 -7.61
N ARG A 158 8.90 -15.01 -7.42
CA ARG A 158 9.87 -14.60 -8.45
C ARG A 158 11.04 -15.58 -8.52
N PRO A 159 10.85 -16.73 -9.16
CA PRO A 159 11.84 -17.80 -9.16
C PRO A 159 13.15 -17.46 -9.91
N LEU A 160 13.11 -16.48 -10.84
CA LEU A 160 14.28 -16.13 -11.64
C LEU A 160 15.21 -15.07 -11.01
N LEU A 161 14.93 -14.58 -9.80
CA LEU A 161 15.81 -13.61 -9.13
C LEU A 161 17.22 -14.11 -8.86
N CYS A 162 17.46 -15.43 -8.96
CA CYS A 162 18.79 -16.02 -8.79
C CYS A 162 19.63 -16.02 -10.08
N ILE A 163 19.11 -15.60 -11.22
CA ILE A 163 19.78 -15.61 -12.52
C ILE A 163 19.69 -14.24 -13.20
N ASN A 164 20.64 -13.92 -14.09
CA ASN A 164 20.66 -12.70 -14.87
C ASN A 164 20.06 -12.89 -16.28
N ARG A 165 19.85 -11.77 -16.99
CA ARG A 165 19.26 -11.79 -18.34
C ARG A 165 20.09 -12.55 -19.36
N GLU A 166 21.41 -12.46 -19.32
CA GLU A 166 22.27 -13.18 -20.26
C GLU A 166 22.13 -14.70 -20.10
N GLU A 167 22.03 -15.17 -18.87
CA GLU A 167 21.79 -16.58 -18.57
C GLU A 167 20.43 -17.04 -19.07
N ILE A 168 19.39 -16.21 -18.95
CA ILE A 168 18.05 -16.49 -19.48
C ILE A 168 18.12 -16.69 -20.99
N ILE A 169 18.73 -15.76 -21.73
CA ILE A 169 18.86 -15.85 -23.20
C ILE A 169 19.66 -17.09 -23.60
N ARG A 170 20.78 -17.35 -22.92
CA ARG A 170 21.60 -18.55 -23.17
C ARG A 170 20.82 -19.84 -22.94
N TYR A 171 20.01 -19.89 -21.89
CA TYR A 171 19.16 -21.04 -21.61
C TYR A 171 18.13 -21.29 -22.74
N LEU A 172 17.42 -20.24 -23.18
CA LEU A 172 16.45 -20.38 -24.27
C LEU A 172 17.09 -20.84 -25.57
N GLN A 173 18.28 -20.31 -25.91
CA GLN A 173 19.07 -20.75 -27.05
C GLN A 173 19.45 -22.25 -26.96
N GLN A 174 19.92 -22.70 -25.78
CA GLN A 174 20.31 -24.08 -25.53
C GLN A 174 19.16 -25.09 -25.73
N ILE A 175 17.93 -24.70 -25.38
CA ILE A 175 16.74 -25.56 -25.53
C ILE A 175 16.01 -25.33 -26.86
N GLY A 176 16.52 -24.47 -27.76
CA GLY A 176 15.88 -24.12 -29.01
C GLY A 176 14.48 -23.52 -28.87
N GLN A 177 14.30 -22.67 -27.86
CA GLN A 177 13.01 -22.03 -27.57
C GLN A 177 13.00 -20.57 -28.01
N ASP A 178 12.10 -20.26 -28.94
CA ASP A 178 11.84 -18.91 -29.42
C ASP A 178 11.08 -18.09 -28.40
N PHE A 179 11.20 -16.77 -28.49
CA PHE A 179 10.49 -15.78 -27.70
C PHE A 179 10.26 -14.49 -28.51
N VAL A 180 9.36 -13.64 -28.04
CA VAL A 180 9.06 -12.35 -28.67
C VAL A 180 9.98 -11.26 -28.11
N THR A 181 10.48 -10.40 -28.98
CA THR A 181 11.26 -9.22 -28.58
C THR A 181 10.35 -8.00 -28.61
N ASP A 182 10.28 -7.28 -27.49
CA ASP A 182 9.53 -6.04 -27.34
C ASP A 182 10.37 -4.86 -27.87
N SER A 183 9.84 -4.13 -28.86
CA SER A 183 10.49 -2.98 -29.48
C SER A 183 10.73 -1.82 -28.50
N THR A 184 9.87 -1.65 -27.49
CA THR A 184 9.98 -0.56 -26.49
C THR A 184 11.13 -0.73 -25.50
N ASN A 185 11.75 -1.90 -25.44
CA ASN A 185 12.94 -2.13 -24.58
C ASN A 185 14.18 -1.32 -24.99
N LEU A 186 14.18 -0.72 -26.19
CA LEU A 186 15.27 0.08 -26.72
C LEU A 186 15.07 1.59 -26.54
N GLU A 187 13.91 2.03 -26.10
CA GLU A 187 13.60 3.44 -25.90
C GLU A 187 13.98 3.89 -24.48
N ASP A 188 14.69 5.03 -24.36
CA ASP A 188 15.17 5.54 -23.06
C ASP A 188 14.22 6.55 -22.39
N GLU A 189 13.00 6.70 -22.88
CA GLU A 189 11.98 7.60 -22.32
C GLU A 189 11.63 7.28 -20.85
N TYR A 190 11.69 6.01 -20.48
CA TYR A 190 11.32 5.56 -19.13
C TYR A 190 12.54 5.57 -18.19
N THR A 191 12.37 6.03 -16.96
CA THR A 191 13.44 6.12 -15.96
C THR A 191 14.20 4.79 -15.76
N ARG A 192 13.50 3.66 -15.82
CA ARG A 192 14.13 2.33 -15.70
C ARG A 192 15.03 2.01 -16.90
N ASN A 193 14.61 2.37 -18.11
CA ASN A 193 15.42 2.19 -19.31
C ASN A 193 16.65 3.09 -19.29
N LYS A 194 16.59 4.32 -18.74
CA LYS A 194 17.78 5.17 -18.53
C LYS A 194 18.78 4.54 -17.57
N ILE A 195 18.32 3.88 -16.51
CA ILE A 195 19.20 3.15 -15.61
C ILE A 195 19.89 2.00 -16.37
N ARG A 196 19.12 1.21 -17.14
CA ARG A 196 19.61 0.05 -17.89
C ARG A 196 20.57 0.42 -19.00
N LEU A 197 20.22 1.43 -19.80
CA LEU A 197 20.94 1.76 -21.05
C LEU A 197 22.09 2.76 -20.82
N ASN A 198 22.00 3.61 -19.80
CA ASN A 198 22.95 4.69 -19.61
C ASN A 198 23.74 4.55 -18.28
N LEU A 199 23.05 4.42 -17.14
CA LEU A 199 23.71 4.44 -15.83
C LEU A 199 24.50 3.15 -15.56
N LEU A 200 23.90 1.98 -15.77
CA LEU A 200 24.56 0.70 -15.52
C LEU A 200 25.81 0.49 -16.40
N PRO A 201 25.80 0.78 -17.72
CA PRO A 201 27.01 0.74 -18.54
C PRO A 201 28.10 1.65 -18.00
N LEU A 202 27.78 2.88 -17.63
CA LEU A 202 28.76 3.81 -17.04
C LEU A 202 29.37 3.27 -15.73
N MET A 203 28.54 2.68 -14.87
CA MET A 203 29.00 2.03 -13.63
C MET A 203 29.88 0.82 -13.94
N GLN A 204 29.61 0.06 -15.03
CA GLN A 204 30.43 -1.07 -15.46
C GLN A 204 31.77 -0.67 -16.02
N GLU A 205 31.93 0.55 -16.58
CA GLU A 205 33.23 1.10 -16.95
C GLU A 205 34.15 1.29 -15.72
N ILE A 206 33.54 1.66 -14.56
CA ILE A 206 34.28 1.83 -13.30
C ILE A 206 34.53 0.47 -12.64
N ASN A 207 33.53 -0.39 -12.59
CA ASN A 207 33.62 -1.74 -12.04
C ASN A 207 32.83 -2.72 -12.92
N PRO A 208 33.51 -3.53 -13.75
CA PRO A 208 32.84 -4.51 -14.62
C PRO A 208 31.90 -5.47 -13.88
N SER A 209 32.15 -5.71 -12.59
CA SER A 209 31.32 -6.59 -11.73
C SER A 209 30.26 -5.85 -10.92
N VAL A 210 29.97 -4.57 -11.21
CA VAL A 210 29.10 -3.72 -10.39
C VAL A 210 27.72 -4.32 -10.12
N LYS A 211 27.13 -5.03 -11.09
CA LYS A 211 25.84 -5.72 -10.89
C LYS A 211 25.93 -6.75 -9.76
N ASN A 212 26.98 -7.55 -9.73
CA ASN A 212 27.20 -8.54 -8.67
C ASN A 212 27.45 -7.84 -7.33
N SER A 213 28.26 -6.78 -7.30
CA SER A 213 28.50 -6.00 -6.08
C SER A 213 27.21 -5.39 -5.52
N LEU A 214 26.29 -4.91 -6.36
CA LEU A 214 24.99 -4.38 -5.93
C LEU A 214 24.09 -5.50 -5.38
N ILE A 215 24.12 -6.69 -5.98
CA ILE A 215 23.38 -7.86 -5.49
C ILE A 215 23.91 -8.29 -4.11
N GLU A 216 25.24 -8.40 -3.96
CA GLU A 216 25.86 -8.72 -2.68
C GLU A 216 25.54 -7.68 -1.60
N THR A 217 25.58 -6.40 -1.96
CA THR A 217 25.16 -5.31 -1.07
C THR A 217 23.70 -5.46 -0.64
N SER A 218 22.81 -5.80 -1.58
CA SER A 218 21.39 -6.05 -1.27
C SER A 218 21.22 -7.22 -0.31
N ILE A 219 21.99 -8.31 -0.45
CA ILE A 219 21.97 -9.45 0.46
C ILE A 219 22.42 -9.04 1.87
N HIS A 220 23.52 -8.32 2.01
CA HIS A 220 23.97 -7.83 3.31
C HIS A 220 22.98 -6.87 3.96
N LEU A 221 22.38 -5.98 3.16
CA LEU A 221 21.33 -5.08 3.65
C LEU A 221 20.07 -5.84 4.10
N ASN A 222 19.76 -6.99 3.48
CA ASN A 222 18.61 -7.80 3.90
C ASN A 222 18.81 -8.38 5.31
N ASP A 223 20.01 -8.82 5.66
CA ASP A 223 20.33 -9.29 7.01
C ASP A 223 20.18 -8.14 8.03
N VAL A 224 20.68 -6.95 7.69
CA VAL A 224 20.52 -5.75 8.52
C VAL A 224 19.05 -5.38 8.64
N ALA A 225 18.29 -5.40 7.54
CA ALA A 225 16.86 -5.09 7.53
C ALA A 225 16.05 -6.06 8.39
N THR A 226 16.45 -7.33 8.47
CA THR A 226 15.79 -8.33 9.34
C THR A 226 15.91 -7.93 10.82
N ILE A 227 17.11 -7.54 11.26
CA ILE A 227 17.34 -7.05 12.63
C ILE A 227 16.57 -5.74 12.86
N TYR A 228 16.70 -4.80 11.94
CA TYR A 228 16.05 -3.48 11.99
C TYR A 228 14.53 -3.60 12.09
N ASN A 229 13.91 -4.38 11.20
CA ASN A 229 12.45 -4.56 11.20
C ASN A 229 11.95 -5.20 12.50
N LYS A 230 12.69 -6.17 13.05
CA LYS A 230 12.35 -6.77 14.34
C LYS A 230 12.31 -5.72 15.46
N VAL A 231 13.33 -4.85 15.53
CA VAL A 231 13.39 -3.79 16.53
C VAL A 231 12.24 -2.78 16.34
N ILE A 232 11.96 -2.40 15.09
CA ILE A 232 10.84 -1.48 14.78
C ILE A 232 9.49 -2.11 15.15
N ASP A 233 9.26 -3.38 14.86
CA ASP A 233 7.99 -4.05 15.17
C ASP A 233 7.79 -4.23 16.68
N GLU A 234 8.85 -4.55 17.43
CA GLU A 234 8.83 -4.57 18.90
C GLU A 234 8.51 -3.17 19.46
N ALA A 235 9.12 -2.12 18.91
CA ALA A 235 8.84 -0.74 19.28
C ALA A 235 7.39 -0.36 18.96
N LYS A 236 6.86 -0.72 17.76
CA LYS A 236 5.45 -0.48 17.41
C LYS A 236 4.49 -1.10 18.41
N THR A 237 4.74 -2.33 18.85
CA THR A 237 3.89 -3.01 19.84
C THR A 237 3.86 -2.29 21.19
N ARG A 238 4.95 -1.61 21.58
CA ARG A 238 5.08 -0.89 22.84
C ARG A 238 4.56 0.56 22.79
N ILE A 239 4.72 1.21 21.64
CA ILE A 239 4.52 2.66 21.48
C ILE A 239 3.14 2.98 20.90
N ILE A 240 2.62 2.15 20.00
CA ILE A 240 1.32 2.37 19.37
C ILE A 240 0.22 1.80 20.25
N THR A 241 -0.72 2.66 20.62
CA THR A 241 -1.92 2.29 21.37
C THR A 241 -3.17 2.49 20.50
N PRO A 242 -4.35 2.00 20.93
CA PRO A 242 -5.61 2.31 20.24
C PRO A 242 -5.90 3.80 20.10
N GLU A 243 -5.37 4.63 21.01
CA GLU A 243 -5.54 6.07 21.00
C GLU A 243 -4.57 6.79 20.08
N GLY A 244 -3.41 6.18 19.76
CA GLY A 244 -2.37 6.79 18.93
C GLY A 244 -0.95 6.39 19.34
N ILE A 245 0.04 7.06 18.75
CA ILE A 245 1.46 6.88 19.06
C ILE A 245 1.82 7.70 20.31
N ARG A 246 2.36 7.06 21.32
CA ARG A 246 2.83 7.72 22.54
C ARG A 246 4.13 8.46 22.28
N ILE A 247 4.10 9.80 22.42
CA ILE A 247 5.25 10.67 22.10
C ILE A 247 6.40 10.48 23.10
N ASP A 248 6.11 10.35 24.38
CA ASP A 248 7.12 10.08 25.41
C ASP A 248 7.91 8.80 25.11
N ALA A 249 7.19 7.71 24.89
CA ALA A 249 7.79 6.41 24.58
C ALA A 249 8.52 6.42 23.21
N LEU A 250 8.03 7.19 22.24
CA LEU A 250 8.71 7.36 20.95
C LEU A 250 10.04 8.12 21.10
N LEU A 251 10.07 9.19 21.91
CA LEU A 251 11.27 10.00 22.11
C LEU A 251 12.35 9.26 22.92
N ASP A 252 11.98 8.24 23.68
CA ASP A 252 12.91 7.36 24.40
C ASP A 252 13.56 6.28 23.49
N GLU A 253 13.10 6.15 22.24
CA GLU A 253 13.70 5.20 21.28
C GLU A 253 15.09 5.68 20.82
N PRO A 254 15.99 4.75 20.51
CA PRO A 254 17.32 5.09 19.98
C PRO A 254 17.29 5.86 18.65
N ALA A 255 16.22 5.66 17.84
CA ALA A 255 16.06 6.26 16.53
C ALA A 255 14.59 6.63 16.26
N PRO A 256 14.04 7.67 16.93
CA PRO A 256 12.63 8.06 16.79
C PRO A 256 12.25 8.45 15.36
N ASP A 257 13.15 9.07 14.61
CA ASP A 257 12.92 9.45 13.20
C ASP A 257 12.76 8.21 12.30
N ALA A 258 13.53 7.16 12.56
CA ALA A 258 13.41 5.89 11.83
C ALA A 258 12.07 5.21 12.12
N PHE A 259 11.64 5.19 13.39
CA PHE A 259 10.33 4.69 13.79
C PHE A 259 9.19 5.46 13.11
N LEU A 260 9.25 6.78 13.10
CA LEU A 260 8.26 7.61 12.41
C LEU A 260 8.23 7.34 10.91
N PHE A 261 9.40 7.21 10.28
CA PHE A 261 9.48 6.89 8.85
C PHE A 261 8.80 5.55 8.54
N GLU A 262 9.15 4.49 9.24
CA GLU A 262 8.60 3.14 9.01
C GLU A 262 7.11 3.01 9.42
N THR A 263 6.61 3.96 10.19
CA THR A 263 5.20 3.98 10.60
C THR A 263 4.34 4.85 9.67
N LEU A 264 4.85 6.01 9.26
CA LEU A 264 4.06 7.02 8.54
C LEU A 264 4.23 6.96 7.02
N HIS A 265 5.40 6.54 6.51
CA HIS A 265 5.63 6.42 5.07
C HIS A 265 4.66 5.46 4.37
N PRO A 266 4.32 4.27 4.94
CA PRO A 266 3.28 3.39 4.38
C PRO A 266 1.88 4.01 4.36
N LEU A 267 1.62 5.03 5.20
CA LEU A 267 0.36 5.78 5.26
C LEU A 267 0.34 6.96 4.27
N GLY A 268 1.35 7.06 3.38
CA GLY A 268 1.42 8.05 2.31
C GLY A 268 1.99 9.41 2.72
N PHE A 269 2.60 9.54 3.90
CA PHE A 269 3.35 10.75 4.26
C PHE A 269 4.72 10.72 3.59
N ASN A 270 5.13 11.81 2.95
CA ASN A 270 6.46 11.94 2.35
C ASN A 270 7.53 12.30 3.40
N SER A 271 8.81 12.17 3.03
CA SER A 271 9.92 12.41 3.95
C SER A 271 9.96 13.81 4.55
N ALA A 272 9.52 14.84 3.82
CA ALA A 272 9.44 16.21 4.33
C ALA A 272 8.34 16.32 5.40
N GLN A 273 7.16 15.79 5.13
CA GLN A 273 6.05 15.75 6.10
C GLN A 273 6.44 14.98 7.37
N ILE A 274 7.12 13.84 7.24
CA ILE A 274 7.58 13.05 8.39
C ILE A 274 8.56 13.85 9.24
N LYS A 275 9.48 14.58 8.63
CA LYS A 275 10.40 15.48 9.32
C LYS A 275 9.68 16.62 10.04
N ASP A 276 8.66 17.20 9.42
CA ASP A 276 7.83 18.24 10.04
C ASP A 276 7.02 17.71 11.22
N ILE A 277 6.52 16.47 11.12
CA ILE A 277 5.86 15.75 12.22
C ILE A 277 6.85 15.57 13.37
N ALA A 278 8.06 15.02 13.10
CA ALA A 278 9.10 14.83 14.11
C ALA A 278 9.44 16.15 14.84
N ASN A 279 9.66 17.24 14.10
CA ASN A 279 9.91 18.57 14.68
C ASN A 279 8.74 19.09 15.52
N SER A 280 7.51 18.66 15.25
CA SER A 280 6.32 19.10 15.96
C SER A 280 6.09 18.40 17.29
N LEU A 281 6.74 17.27 17.56
CA LEU A 281 6.49 16.44 18.74
C LEU A 281 6.75 17.19 20.05
N HIS A 282 7.74 18.08 20.07
CA HIS A 282 8.07 18.93 21.22
C HIS A 282 7.22 20.22 21.30
N GLY A 283 6.38 20.46 20.30
CA GLY A 283 5.62 21.70 20.17
C GLY A 283 4.24 21.65 20.83
N GLN A 284 3.45 22.70 20.59
CA GLN A 284 2.07 22.79 21.04
C GLN A 284 1.16 21.78 20.37
N SER A 285 0.11 21.35 21.09
CA SER A 285 -0.95 20.51 20.53
C SER A 285 -1.74 21.26 19.46
N GLY A 286 -2.24 20.50 18.46
CA GLY A 286 -3.12 21.06 17.45
C GLY A 286 -2.54 21.06 16.03
N LYS A 287 -1.24 20.80 15.86
CA LYS A 287 -0.66 20.68 14.52
C LYS A 287 -1.21 19.45 13.82
N GLN A 288 -1.55 19.62 12.54
CA GLN A 288 -2.11 18.58 11.68
C GLN A 288 -1.28 18.45 10.41
N PHE A 289 -1.10 17.22 9.96
CA PHE A 289 -0.41 16.87 8.74
C PHE A 289 -1.29 15.90 7.97
N VAL A 290 -1.38 16.07 6.65
CA VAL A 290 -2.34 15.35 5.82
C VAL A 290 -1.60 14.65 4.68
N SER A 291 -1.79 13.33 4.55
CA SER A 291 -1.44 12.56 3.35
C SER A 291 -2.69 12.40 2.46
N LYS A 292 -2.63 11.55 1.44
CA LYS A 292 -3.79 11.31 0.56
C LYS A 292 -4.99 10.70 1.30
N GLU A 293 -4.74 9.82 2.26
CA GLU A 293 -5.78 9.02 2.91
C GLU A 293 -5.74 9.12 4.45
N TRP A 294 -4.67 9.69 5.01
CA TRP A 294 -4.44 9.76 6.43
C TRP A 294 -4.15 11.17 6.93
N ARG A 295 -4.55 11.42 8.16
CA ARG A 295 -4.25 12.63 8.92
C ARG A 295 -3.50 12.27 10.19
N ALA A 296 -2.38 12.94 10.46
CA ALA A 296 -1.64 12.86 11.70
C ALA A 296 -1.88 14.15 12.52
N ILE A 297 -2.29 14.02 13.79
CA ILE A 297 -2.61 15.14 14.66
C ILE A 297 -1.77 15.03 15.93
N LYS A 298 -0.96 16.06 16.21
CA LYS A 298 -0.25 16.15 17.49
C LYS A 298 -1.23 16.63 18.57
N ASP A 299 -1.53 15.77 19.55
CA ASP A 299 -2.38 16.12 20.69
C ASP A 299 -1.73 15.69 22.01
N ARG A 300 -1.31 16.66 22.83
CA ARG A 300 -0.61 16.43 24.12
C ARG A 300 0.55 15.45 23.96
N ASN A 301 0.48 14.27 24.61
CA ASN A 301 1.49 13.22 24.56
C ASN A 301 1.19 12.14 23.51
N LEU A 302 0.27 12.41 22.58
CA LEU A 302 -0.11 11.47 21.52
C LEU A 302 0.06 12.09 20.13
N LEU A 303 0.50 11.28 19.18
CA LEU A 303 0.35 11.54 17.77
C LEU A 303 -0.80 10.64 17.28
N LEU A 304 -1.96 11.25 17.04
CA LEU A 304 -3.16 10.56 16.56
C LEU A 304 -3.04 10.31 15.06
N LEU A 305 -3.43 9.12 14.61
CA LEU A 305 -3.48 8.76 13.19
C LEU A 305 -4.91 8.39 12.81
N GLU A 306 -5.47 9.10 11.85
CA GLU A 306 -6.86 8.93 11.42
C GLU A 306 -6.96 8.86 9.91
N THR A 307 -7.87 8.02 9.42
CA THR A 307 -8.23 8.05 8.00
C THR A 307 -9.07 9.27 7.67
N ILE A 308 -8.78 9.90 6.54
CA ILE A 308 -9.59 11.00 6.01
C ILE A 308 -10.87 10.38 5.45
N GLN A 309 -11.99 10.63 6.13
CA GLN A 309 -13.29 10.23 5.59
C GLN A 309 -13.75 11.26 4.54
N PRO A 310 -14.44 10.83 3.46
CA PRO A 310 -15.12 11.76 2.56
C PRO A 310 -16.02 12.73 3.35
N GLU A 311 -16.17 13.96 2.85
CA GLU A 311 -16.99 15.00 3.51
C GLU A 311 -18.47 14.64 3.66
N ASP A 312 -18.96 13.66 2.89
CA ASP A 312 -20.27 13.01 3.10
C ASP A 312 -20.23 12.11 4.34
N GLY A 313 -19.97 12.71 5.49
CA GLY A 313 -19.90 12.02 6.78
C GLY A 313 -21.23 11.37 7.13
N PRO A 314 -21.22 10.32 7.96
CA PRO A 314 -22.40 9.55 8.27
C PRO A 314 -23.52 10.47 8.77
N ALA A 315 -24.73 10.18 8.32
CA ALA A 315 -25.96 10.59 9.00
C ALA A 315 -25.76 10.41 10.51
N LEU A 316 -26.43 11.20 11.33
CA LEU A 316 -26.43 11.09 12.80
C LEU A 316 -26.15 9.64 13.23
N PRO A 317 -25.10 9.37 14.00
CA PRO A 317 -24.78 8.01 14.41
C PRO A 317 -25.83 7.39 15.34
N TYR A 318 -26.86 8.17 15.68
CA TYR A 318 -27.91 7.78 16.60
C TYR A 318 -29.27 8.19 16.04
N GLN A 319 -30.26 7.32 16.25
CA GLN A 319 -31.65 7.66 16.03
C GLN A 319 -32.14 8.48 17.24
N LEU A 320 -32.52 9.76 17.00
CA LEU A 320 -33.16 10.57 18.03
C LEU A 320 -34.58 10.07 18.25
N ILE A 321 -34.87 9.64 19.47
CA ILE A 321 -36.20 9.30 19.90
C ILE A 321 -36.70 10.50 20.76
N LYS A 322 -37.76 11.16 20.29
CA LYS A 322 -38.45 12.24 21.05
C LYS A 322 -39.65 11.67 21.73
N GLU A 323 -39.75 11.82 23.05
CA GLU A 323 -40.92 11.49 23.83
C GLU A 323 -41.36 12.73 24.60
N GLU A 324 -42.65 13.01 24.63
CA GLU A 324 -43.25 14.04 25.46
C GLU A 324 -44.04 13.37 26.62
N ARG A 325 -43.77 13.84 27.84
CA ARG A 325 -44.39 13.30 29.05
C ARG A 325 -44.88 14.43 29.90
N GLU A 326 -46.06 14.28 30.49
CA GLU A 326 -46.58 15.25 31.50
C GLU A 326 -45.67 15.21 32.74
N PHE A 327 -45.35 16.41 33.26
CA PHE A 327 -44.58 16.54 34.50
C PHE A 327 -45.52 16.25 35.67
N THR A 328 -45.33 15.12 36.32
CA THR A 328 -46.01 14.75 37.55
C THR A 328 -45.12 14.90 38.78
N PRO A 329 -45.64 15.10 40.01
CA PRO A 329 -44.82 15.19 41.21
C PRO A 329 -43.88 14.00 41.46
N ASP A 330 -44.21 12.84 40.92
CA ASP A 330 -43.41 11.61 41.03
C ASP A 330 -42.42 11.41 39.87
N PHE A 331 -42.38 12.32 38.87
CA PHE A 331 -41.46 12.22 37.74
C PHE A 331 -40.03 12.37 38.21
N ARG A 332 -39.23 11.35 37.94
CA ARG A 332 -37.79 11.38 38.17
C ARG A 332 -37.05 11.56 36.84
N ILE A 333 -36.22 12.61 36.77
CA ILE A 333 -35.34 12.88 35.62
C ILE A 333 -34.41 11.66 35.43
N PRO A 334 -34.42 11.01 34.29
CA PRO A 334 -33.48 9.93 33.97
C PRO A 334 -32.02 10.38 34.12
N ARG A 335 -31.16 9.51 34.64
CA ARG A 335 -29.73 9.81 34.84
C ARG A 335 -28.82 9.09 33.82
N GLU A 336 -29.43 8.45 32.88
CA GLU A 336 -28.74 7.75 31.78
C GLU A 336 -28.07 8.78 30.88
N LYS A 337 -26.87 8.45 30.41
CA LYS A 337 -26.06 9.38 29.57
C LYS A 337 -26.71 9.63 28.20
N GLU A 338 -27.55 8.74 27.77
CA GLU A 338 -28.23 8.75 26.47
C GLU A 338 -29.55 9.54 26.49
N THR A 339 -30.01 9.97 27.67
CA THR A 339 -31.30 10.67 27.84
C THR A 339 -31.10 12.09 28.33
N ALA A 340 -31.67 13.06 27.61
CA ALA A 340 -31.73 14.46 28.03
C ALA A 340 -33.17 14.90 28.18
N CYS A 341 -33.50 15.56 29.30
CA CYS A 341 -34.85 16.09 29.56
C CYS A 341 -34.82 17.62 29.45
N PHE A 342 -35.78 18.14 28.72
CA PHE A 342 -35.99 19.57 28.50
C PHE A 342 -37.44 19.94 28.87
N ASP A 343 -37.60 21.18 29.30
CA ASP A 343 -38.91 21.78 29.50
C ASP A 343 -39.55 22.09 28.15
N ALA A 344 -40.60 21.39 27.81
CA ALA A 344 -41.28 21.49 26.48
C ALA A 344 -41.82 22.91 26.23
N ASP A 345 -42.27 23.60 27.25
CA ASP A 345 -42.83 24.98 27.14
C ASP A 345 -41.75 26.01 26.75
N LYS A 346 -40.45 25.64 26.89
CA LYS A 346 -39.33 26.48 26.49
C LYS A 346 -38.77 26.16 25.13
N LEU A 347 -39.24 25.11 24.48
CA LEU A 347 -38.82 24.67 23.15
C LEU A 347 -39.81 25.23 22.12
N ASN A 348 -39.59 26.45 21.68
CA ASN A 348 -40.53 27.19 20.80
C ASN A 348 -40.27 26.89 19.29
N GLU A 349 -39.28 26.12 18.95
CA GLU A 349 -38.86 25.85 17.60
C GLU A 349 -38.46 24.37 17.42
N GLU A 350 -38.30 23.92 16.18
CA GLU A 350 -37.94 22.54 15.86
C GLU A 350 -36.57 22.16 16.42
N ILE A 351 -36.51 20.99 17.03
CA ILE A 351 -35.27 20.42 17.57
C ILE A 351 -34.54 19.67 16.46
N HIS A 352 -33.28 20.02 16.25
CA HIS A 352 -32.41 19.33 15.28
C HIS A 352 -31.02 19.12 15.85
N CYS A 353 -30.31 18.14 15.30
CA CYS A 353 -28.91 17.89 15.63
C CYS A 353 -28.01 18.33 14.49
N ARG A 354 -26.90 18.97 14.82
CA ARG A 354 -25.81 19.30 13.91
C ARG A 354 -24.44 19.15 14.60
N LYS A 355 -23.39 19.09 13.81
CA LYS A 355 -22.05 19.27 14.37
C LYS A 355 -21.91 20.67 14.98
N TRP A 356 -21.21 20.77 16.11
CA TRP A 356 -20.95 22.04 16.71
C TRP A 356 -20.10 22.94 15.80
N GLN A 357 -20.23 24.24 15.93
CA GLN A 357 -19.50 25.24 15.13
C GLN A 357 -18.78 26.22 16.06
N ALA A 358 -17.71 26.86 15.53
CA ALA A 358 -16.99 27.89 16.26
C ALA A 358 -17.95 29.06 16.57
N GLY A 359 -18.04 29.44 17.83
CA GLY A 359 -18.99 30.45 18.29
C GLY A 359 -20.19 29.92 19.06
N ASP A 360 -20.51 28.63 18.95
CA ASP A 360 -21.60 28.00 19.69
C ASP A 360 -21.42 28.16 21.20
N THR A 361 -22.54 28.52 21.87
CA THR A 361 -22.58 28.76 23.34
C THR A 361 -23.79 28.04 23.94
N PHE A 362 -23.67 27.64 25.19
CA PHE A 362 -24.77 27.10 25.97
C PHE A 362 -24.66 27.58 27.44
N ILE A 363 -25.71 27.41 28.21
CA ILE A 363 -25.67 27.67 29.67
C ILE A 363 -25.56 26.29 30.33
N PRO A 364 -24.41 25.96 30.98
CA PRO A 364 -24.28 24.72 31.73
C PRO A 364 -25.29 24.64 32.89
N PHE A 365 -25.78 23.41 33.15
CA PHE A 365 -26.70 23.18 34.25
C PHE A 365 -26.12 23.70 35.59
N GLY A 366 -26.90 24.50 36.30
CA GLY A 366 -26.50 25.13 37.58
C GLY A 366 -25.66 26.41 37.45
N MET A 367 -25.44 26.91 36.23
CA MET A 367 -24.73 28.18 35.98
C MET A 367 -25.68 29.23 35.39
N THR A 368 -25.38 30.51 35.62
CA THR A 368 -26.13 31.64 35.04
C THR A 368 -25.47 32.25 33.82
N GLY A 369 -24.20 31.94 33.57
CA GLY A 369 -23.41 32.48 32.46
C GLY A 369 -23.34 31.56 31.27
N LYS A 370 -23.24 32.17 30.03
CA LYS A 370 -22.99 31.43 28.80
C LYS A 370 -21.55 30.94 28.77
N LYS A 371 -21.34 29.69 28.34
CA LYS A 371 -20.04 29.09 28.11
C LYS A 371 -19.93 28.67 26.63
N LYS A 372 -18.80 28.93 26.02
CA LYS A 372 -18.53 28.44 24.65
C LYS A 372 -18.39 26.89 24.66
N ILE A 373 -18.94 26.23 23.66
CA ILE A 373 -18.82 24.78 23.49
C ILE A 373 -17.34 24.41 23.31
N SER A 374 -16.57 25.20 22.56
CA SER A 374 -15.11 25.01 22.41
C SER A 374 -14.38 24.94 23.75
N ASP A 375 -14.73 25.86 24.69
CA ASP A 375 -14.08 25.95 26.01
C ASP A 375 -14.52 24.78 26.89
N TYR A 376 -15.81 24.44 26.84
CA TYR A 376 -16.36 23.27 27.56
C TYR A 376 -15.69 21.97 27.15
N LEU A 377 -15.53 21.74 25.84
CA LEU A 377 -14.85 20.55 25.33
C LEU A 377 -13.35 20.55 25.69
N THR A 378 -12.71 21.74 25.71
CA THR A 378 -11.31 21.89 26.14
C THR A 378 -11.13 21.53 27.60
N ASP A 379 -12.00 22.05 28.47
CA ASP A 379 -11.96 21.78 29.91
C ASP A 379 -12.19 20.30 30.24
N ARG A 380 -13.00 19.64 29.40
CA ARG A 380 -13.24 18.21 29.46
C ARG A 380 -12.14 17.38 28.80
N LYS A 381 -11.08 18.02 28.31
CA LYS A 381 -9.91 17.38 27.69
C LYS A 381 -10.22 16.57 26.41
N PHE A 382 -11.26 16.96 25.67
CA PHE A 382 -11.51 16.35 24.35
C PHE A 382 -10.35 16.61 23.41
N SER A 383 -9.95 15.58 22.67
CA SER A 383 -8.98 15.73 21.57
C SER A 383 -9.59 16.54 20.43
N ILE A 384 -8.76 17.03 19.50
CA ILE A 384 -9.24 17.76 18.31
C ILE A 384 -10.22 16.91 17.53
N SER A 385 -9.89 15.66 17.28
CA SER A 385 -10.74 14.71 16.59
C SER A 385 -12.07 14.46 17.30
N GLN A 386 -12.03 14.29 18.63
CA GLN A 386 -13.25 14.16 19.42
C GLN A 386 -14.12 15.41 19.34
N LYS A 387 -13.50 16.60 19.32
CA LYS A 387 -14.23 17.88 19.15
C LYS A 387 -14.91 17.94 17.78
N GLU A 388 -14.22 17.60 16.70
CA GLU A 388 -14.75 17.62 15.34
C GLU A 388 -15.92 16.64 15.15
N ARG A 389 -15.96 15.56 15.92
CA ARG A 389 -17.03 14.55 15.89
C ARG A 389 -18.19 14.87 16.81
N GLN A 390 -18.09 15.94 17.64
CA GLN A 390 -19.12 16.26 18.59
C GLN A 390 -20.37 16.84 17.92
N TRP A 391 -21.52 16.30 18.28
CA TRP A 391 -22.82 16.79 17.87
C TRP A 391 -23.44 17.66 18.98
N VAL A 392 -24.26 18.59 18.59
CA VAL A 392 -25.06 19.44 19.48
C VAL A 392 -26.54 19.35 19.10
N LEU A 393 -27.39 19.40 20.09
CA LEU A 393 -28.82 19.51 19.93
C LEU A 393 -29.18 21.00 19.96
N CYS A 394 -29.85 21.47 18.93
CA CYS A 394 -30.27 22.87 18.78
C CYS A 394 -31.80 22.96 18.75
N CYS A 395 -32.33 24.07 19.25
CA CYS A 395 -33.73 24.45 19.10
C CYS A 395 -33.76 25.74 18.27
N GLY A 396 -34.22 25.62 16.99
CA GLY A 396 -34.13 26.69 16.02
C GLY A 396 -32.67 27.10 15.73
N GLU A 397 -32.43 28.39 15.65
CA GLU A 397 -31.09 28.96 15.45
C GLU A 397 -30.21 29.01 16.72
N ARG A 398 -30.72 28.51 17.85
CA ARG A 398 -30.08 28.56 19.16
C ARG A 398 -29.61 27.21 19.64
#